data_b8e0b4e16cdc7e35862598e808d91c53
#
_entry.id   b8e0b4e16cdc7e35862598e808d91c53
#
_cell.length_a   1.000
_cell.length_b   1.000
_cell.length_c   1.000
_cell.angle_alpha   90.00
_cell.angle_beta   90.00
_cell.angle_gamma   90.00
#
_symmetry.space_group_name_H-M   'P 1'
#
loop_
_entity.id
_entity.type
_entity.pdbx_description
1 polymer ?
#
loop_
_entity_poly.entity_id
_entity_poly.type
_entity_poly.pdbx_seq_one_letter_code
_entity_poly.pdbx_strand_id
1 'polypeptide(L)'
;MIRRYLVERVRDRFNDRAAGQQPIQRSDNALLPPDSVAWRVHGDVTTMMVGGIAALLVEMLHPLALGGVWDHSKVASDQLGRLRMTARFIAITTYGERDQAKAAIERVRMVHSHVVGTLPDGRAYRADDPHLLNWIHVAGSIHFLDAWRRFGEPQMTMADQDRYFAEVAGIAEALGGTEVPKSRSAAEEFVAAVRSELQTDDRTRQFRDLVLKAPAARKSEAPVQALVMAAAVDLMPAWARAMHGLRRPPLSTPAVRLATLGTARTLRWAFSGGPR
;
A
#
# COMPACT_ATOMS: atom_id res chain seq x y z
N MET A 1 -18.50 -21.14 -11.85
CA MET A 1 -19.35 -19.96 -11.61
C MET A 1 -18.81 -19.11 -10.46
N ILE A 2 -18.65 -19.60 -9.25
CA ILE A 2 -18.17 -18.86 -8.06
C ILE A 2 -16.80 -18.20 -8.28
N ARG A 3 -15.86 -18.94 -8.85
CA ARG A 3 -14.49 -18.48 -9.14
C ARG A 3 -14.46 -17.23 -10.02
N ARG A 4 -15.19 -17.26 -11.16
CA ARG A 4 -15.30 -16.13 -12.09
C ARG A 4 -15.96 -14.92 -11.39
N TYR A 5 -16.99 -15.14 -10.61
CA TYR A 5 -17.64 -14.09 -9.83
C TYR A 5 -16.68 -13.40 -8.85
N LEU A 6 -15.86 -14.17 -8.09
CA LEU A 6 -14.89 -13.59 -7.14
C LEU A 6 -13.82 -12.76 -7.87
N VAL A 7 -13.28 -13.29 -8.97
CA VAL A 7 -12.26 -12.59 -9.78
C VAL A 7 -12.82 -11.29 -10.37
N GLU A 8 -14.04 -11.32 -10.93
CA GLU A 8 -14.69 -10.13 -11.48
C GLU A 8 -14.92 -9.07 -10.38
N ARG A 9 -15.39 -9.48 -9.21
CA ARG A 9 -15.61 -8.58 -8.07
C ARG A 9 -14.33 -7.86 -7.62
N VAL A 10 -13.23 -8.60 -7.51
CA VAL A 10 -11.93 -8.01 -7.17
C VAL A 10 -11.47 -7.07 -8.27
N ARG A 11 -11.56 -7.46 -9.53
CA ARG A 11 -11.19 -6.62 -10.66
C ARG A 11 -11.98 -5.32 -10.71
N ASP A 12 -13.29 -5.37 -10.44
CA ASP A 12 -14.16 -4.18 -10.39
C ASP A 12 -13.80 -3.23 -9.24
N ARG A 13 -13.24 -3.77 -8.15
CA ARG A 13 -12.79 -2.94 -7.02
C ARG A 13 -11.58 -2.09 -7.38
N PHE A 14 -10.64 -2.64 -8.18
CA PHE A 14 -9.36 -2.00 -8.50
C PHE A 14 -9.31 -1.33 -9.86
N ASN A 15 -10.27 -1.58 -10.74
CA ASN A 15 -10.32 -0.95 -12.05
C ASN A 15 -11.59 -0.12 -12.18
N ASP A 16 -11.47 1.11 -12.62
CA ASP A 16 -12.61 1.94 -12.97
C ASP A 16 -13.09 1.59 -14.38
N ARG A 17 -14.00 0.62 -14.46
CA ARG A 17 -14.59 0.20 -15.74
C ARG A 17 -15.41 1.30 -16.39
N ALA A 18 -16.02 2.19 -15.61
CA ALA A 18 -16.76 3.33 -16.15
C ALA A 18 -15.83 4.31 -16.88
N ALA A 19 -14.59 4.44 -16.40
CA ALA A 19 -13.53 5.19 -17.07
C ALA A 19 -12.76 4.36 -18.12
N GLY A 20 -13.25 3.17 -18.50
CA GLY A 20 -12.61 2.31 -19.51
C GLY A 20 -11.32 1.63 -19.06
N GLN A 21 -11.01 1.62 -17.76
CA GLN A 21 -9.78 1.02 -17.27
C GLN A 21 -9.81 -0.50 -17.43
N GLN A 22 -8.77 -1.06 -18.08
CA GLN A 22 -8.53 -2.49 -18.16
C GLN A 22 -7.56 -2.94 -17.04
N PRO A 23 -7.69 -4.20 -16.58
CA PRO A 23 -6.69 -4.81 -15.69
C PRO A 23 -5.30 -4.77 -16.33
N ILE A 24 -4.28 -4.54 -15.51
CA ILE A 24 -2.89 -4.56 -15.98
C ILE A 24 -2.56 -5.98 -16.42
N GLN A 25 -2.08 -6.11 -17.66
CA GLN A 25 -1.57 -7.37 -18.20
C GLN A 25 -0.16 -7.61 -17.68
N ARG A 26 0.14 -8.85 -17.31
CA ARG A 26 1.48 -9.25 -16.92
C ARG A 26 2.35 -9.35 -18.17
N SER A 27 3.55 -8.78 -18.11
CA SER A 27 4.51 -8.78 -19.20
C SER A 27 5.82 -9.46 -18.78
N ASP A 28 6.37 -10.30 -19.64
CA ASP A 28 7.71 -10.87 -19.43
C ASP A 28 8.80 -9.77 -19.56
N ASN A 29 8.49 -8.64 -20.21
CA ASN A 29 9.32 -7.44 -20.27
C ASN A 29 8.90 -6.39 -19.22
N ALA A 30 8.47 -6.81 -18.04
CA ALA A 30 8.14 -5.90 -16.96
C ALA A 30 9.39 -5.18 -16.41
N LEU A 31 9.16 -4.09 -15.65
CA LEU A 31 10.26 -3.39 -14.97
C LEU A 31 10.92 -4.31 -13.92
N LEU A 32 10.12 -5.01 -13.15
CA LEU A 32 10.58 -6.07 -12.24
C LEU A 32 10.40 -7.43 -12.92
N PRO A 33 11.43 -8.29 -12.95
CA PRO A 33 11.35 -9.56 -13.66
C PRO A 33 10.33 -10.51 -13.03
N PRO A 34 9.71 -11.42 -13.83
CA PRO A 34 8.66 -12.34 -13.36
C PRO A 34 9.04 -13.27 -12.20
N ASP A 35 10.33 -13.55 -12.02
CA ASP A 35 10.90 -14.35 -10.93
C ASP A 35 11.26 -13.52 -9.69
N SER A 36 10.97 -12.20 -9.70
CA SER A 36 11.24 -11.32 -8.57
C SER A 36 10.40 -11.68 -7.34
N VAL A 37 10.94 -11.36 -6.17
CA VAL A 37 10.22 -11.48 -4.91
C VAL A 37 9.03 -10.51 -4.88
N ALA A 38 9.18 -9.34 -5.47
CA ALA A 38 8.12 -8.35 -5.58
C ALA A 38 6.87 -8.89 -6.30
N TRP A 39 7.03 -9.75 -7.34
CA TRP A 39 5.89 -10.39 -8.00
C TRP A 39 5.10 -11.30 -7.06
N ARG A 40 5.79 -12.01 -6.14
CA ARG A 40 5.12 -12.85 -5.13
C ARG A 40 4.40 -12.00 -4.10
N VAL A 41 5.09 -10.99 -3.56
CA VAL A 41 4.57 -10.10 -2.50
C VAL A 41 3.36 -9.31 -3.00
N HIS A 42 3.44 -8.70 -4.18
CA HIS A 42 2.37 -7.88 -4.74
C HIS A 42 1.27 -8.70 -5.43
N GLY A 43 1.47 -10.01 -5.60
CA GLY A 43 0.56 -10.90 -6.33
C GLY A 43 -0.72 -11.30 -5.57
N ASP A 44 -0.80 -11.05 -4.29
CA ASP A 44 -1.96 -11.42 -3.46
C ASP A 44 -2.79 -10.20 -3.07
N VAL A 45 -4.00 -10.15 -3.58
CA VAL A 45 -4.92 -9.01 -3.36
C VAL A 45 -5.23 -8.77 -1.88
N THR A 46 -5.39 -9.84 -1.09
CA THR A 46 -5.74 -9.71 0.33
C THR A 46 -4.58 -9.11 1.12
N THR A 47 -3.36 -9.62 0.91
CA THR A 47 -2.18 -9.10 1.60
C THR A 47 -1.85 -7.68 1.17
N MET A 48 -2.02 -7.36 -0.13
CA MET A 48 -1.85 -6.00 -0.64
C MET A 48 -2.87 -5.02 -0.04
N MET A 49 -4.12 -5.42 0.13
CA MET A 49 -5.11 -4.57 0.80
C MET A 49 -4.77 -4.36 2.28
N VAL A 50 -4.45 -5.41 3.01
CA VAL A 50 -4.07 -5.32 4.43
C VAL A 50 -2.80 -4.48 4.60
N GLY A 51 -1.76 -4.77 3.83
CA GLY A 51 -0.50 -4.04 3.84
C GLY A 51 -0.69 -2.57 3.44
N GLY A 52 -1.44 -2.31 2.36
CA GLY A 52 -1.67 -0.96 1.86
C GLY A 52 -2.45 -0.06 2.82
N ILE A 53 -3.45 -0.60 3.53
CA ILE A 53 -4.17 0.17 4.55
C ILE A 53 -3.27 0.44 5.76
N ALA A 54 -2.50 -0.55 6.21
CA ALA A 54 -1.55 -0.37 7.30
C ALA A 54 -0.47 0.66 6.93
N ALA A 55 0.11 0.56 5.73
CA ALA A 55 1.07 1.51 5.19
C ALA A 55 0.50 2.93 5.17
N LEU A 56 -0.67 3.11 4.57
CA LEU A 56 -1.33 4.40 4.44
C LEU A 56 -1.54 5.09 5.80
N LEU A 57 -1.94 4.33 6.82
CA LEU A 57 -2.08 4.88 8.18
C LEU A 57 -0.73 5.30 8.76
N VAL A 58 0.33 4.53 8.53
CA VAL A 58 1.69 4.85 9.02
C VAL A 58 2.30 6.01 8.25
N GLU A 59 2.18 6.04 6.94
CA GLU A 59 2.66 7.11 6.06
C GLU A 59 2.13 8.47 6.48
N MET A 60 0.84 8.54 6.82
CA MET A 60 0.17 9.80 7.17
C MET A 60 0.42 10.26 8.63
N LEU A 61 1.28 9.58 9.37
CA LEU A 61 1.86 10.12 10.60
C LEU A 61 2.93 11.17 10.33
N HIS A 62 3.49 11.21 9.12
CA HIS A 62 4.44 12.26 8.73
C HIS A 62 3.67 13.51 8.29
N PRO A 63 3.79 14.64 9.00
CA PRO A 63 2.95 15.81 8.79
C PRO A 63 3.08 16.41 7.37
N LEU A 64 4.30 16.41 6.81
CA LEU A 64 4.53 16.94 5.45
C LEU A 64 3.90 16.03 4.39
N ALA A 65 3.96 14.72 4.57
CA ALA A 65 3.30 13.77 3.68
C ALA A 65 1.77 13.90 3.75
N LEU A 66 1.22 14.01 4.97
CA LEU A 66 -0.20 14.25 5.18
C LEU A 66 -0.63 15.60 4.59
N GLY A 67 0.16 16.65 4.71
CA GLY A 67 -0.11 17.96 4.11
C GLY A 67 -0.30 17.87 2.60
N GLY A 68 0.65 17.25 1.91
CA GLY A 68 0.55 17.03 0.45
C GLY A 68 -0.70 16.24 0.05
N VAL A 69 -1.03 15.19 0.81
CA VAL A 69 -2.24 14.40 0.56
C VAL A 69 -3.52 15.18 0.85
N TRP A 70 -3.56 15.90 1.96
CA TRP A 70 -4.74 16.62 2.42
C TRP A 70 -5.12 17.78 1.52
N ASP A 71 -4.13 18.56 1.12
CA ASP A 71 -4.34 19.82 0.39
C ASP A 71 -4.49 19.59 -1.12
N HIS A 72 -3.91 18.51 -1.68
CA HIS A 72 -3.84 18.30 -3.14
C HIS A 72 -4.59 17.05 -3.64
N SER A 73 -5.20 16.26 -2.77
CA SER A 73 -5.94 15.07 -3.20
C SER A 73 -7.40 15.11 -2.78
N LYS A 74 -8.23 14.39 -3.54
CA LYS A 74 -9.65 14.20 -3.22
C LYS A 74 -9.87 13.14 -2.13
N VAL A 75 -8.94 13.01 -1.15
CA VAL A 75 -9.00 11.94 -0.14
C VAL A 75 -10.30 11.99 0.69
N ALA A 76 -10.80 13.19 0.95
CA ALA A 76 -12.05 13.36 1.72
C ALA A 76 -13.30 12.99 0.92
N SER A 77 -13.30 13.17 -0.40
CA SER A 77 -14.47 12.96 -1.28
C SER A 77 -14.38 11.70 -2.14
N ASP A 78 -13.18 11.20 -2.46
CA ASP A 78 -12.96 10.02 -3.30
C ASP A 78 -11.80 9.15 -2.81
N GLN A 79 -11.99 8.51 -1.67
CA GLN A 79 -11.01 7.57 -1.08
C GLN A 79 -10.77 6.36 -1.96
N LEU A 80 -11.83 5.84 -2.59
CA LEU A 80 -11.75 4.66 -3.44
C LEU A 80 -10.95 4.94 -4.72
N GLY A 81 -11.16 6.09 -5.35
CA GLY A 81 -10.38 6.50 -6.52
C GLY A 81 -8.90 6.64 -6.20
N ARG A 82 -8.55 7.20 -5.03
CA ARG A 82 -7.17 7.28 -4.57
C ARG A 82 -6.54 5.90 -4.36
N LEU A 83 -7.24 5.01 -3.66
CA LEU A 83 -6.77 3.62 -3.46
C LEU A 83 -6.55 2.90 -4.79
N ARG A 84 -7.48 3.09 -5.74
CA ARG A 84 -7.36 2.53 -7.10
C ARG A 84 -6.14 3.06 -7.85
N MET A 85 -5.88 4.37 -7.78
CA MET A 85 -4.70 4.97 -8.44
C MET A 85 -3.40 4.39 -7.89
N THR A 86 -3.27 4.28 -6.57
CA THR A 86 -2.08 3.69 -5.92
C THR A 86 -1.93 2.21 -6.28
N ALA A 87 -2.99 1.42 -6.17
CA ALA A 87 -2.97 0.01 -6.52
C ALA A 87 -2.62 -0.20 -8.01
N ARG A 88 -3.13 0.65 -8.90
CA ARG A 88 -2.82 0.61 -10.32
C ARG A 88 -1.36 0.97 -10.58
N PHE A 89 -0.82 1.99 -9.91
CA PHE A 89 0.60 2.34 -10.02
C PHE A 89 1.49 1.16 -9.61
N ILE A 90 1.22 0.54 -8.45
CA ILE A 90 1.96 -0.65 -7.98
C ILE A 90 1.83 -1.80 -9.00
N ALA A 91 0.63 -2.05 -9.54
CA ALA A 91 0.43 -3.11 -10.52
C ALA A 91 1.18 -2.84 -11.83
N ILE A 92 1.20 -1.61 -12.33
CA ILE A 92 1.92 -1.24 -13.55
C ILE A 92 3.43 -1.38 -13.33
N THR A 93 3.97 -0.87 -12.24
CA THR A 93 5.41 -0.90 -11.95
C THR A 93 5.92 -2.30 -11.60
N THR A 94 5.03 -3.19 -11.14
CA THR A 94 5.38 -4.59 -10.84
C THR A 94 5.22 -5.49 -12.06
N TYR A 95 4.08 -5.42 -12.76
CA TYR A 95 3.68 -6.42 -13.75
C TYR A 95 3.59 -5.89 -15.18
N GLY A 96 3.37 -4.57 -15.33
CA GLY A 96 3.12 -3.96 -16.63
C GLY A 96 4.33 -3.95 -17.52
N GLU A 97 4.10 -3.73 -18.82
CA GLU A 97 5.16 -3.53 -19.79
C GLU A 97 6.11 -2.42 -19.32
N ARG A 98 7.43 -2.62 -19.50
CA ARG A 98 8.49 -1.74 -19.01
C ARG A 98 8.28 -0.28 -19.38
N ASP A 99 7.88 0.00 -20.62
CA ASP A 99 7.68 1.38 -21.06
C ASP A 99 6.42 2.00 -20.46
N GLN A 100 5.37 1.20 -20.20
CA GLN A 100 4.20 1.66 -19.45
C GLN A 100 4.55 1.97 -17.99
N ALA A 101 5.41 1.16 -17.36
CA ALA A 101 5.89 1.39 -16.01
C ALA A 101 6.71 2.69 -15.92
N LYS A 102 7.65 2.91 -16.85
CA LYS A 102 8.43 4.15 -16.95
C LYS A 102 7.53 5.38 -17.17
N ALA A 103 6.57 5.28 -18.07
CA ALA A 103 5.61 6.37 -18.31
C ALA A 103 4.73 6.68 -17.10
N ALA A 104 4.36 5.64 -16.32
CA ALA A 104 3.62 5.83 -15.08
C ALA A 104 4.47 6.52 -14.00
N ILE A 105 5.73 6.15 -13.85
CA ILE A 105 6.69 6.79 -12.95
C ILE A 105 6.87 8.26 -13.32
N GLU A 106 7.12 8.56 -14.59
CA GLU A 106 7.32 9.93 -15.04
C GLU A 106 6.09 10.81 -14.83
N ARG A 107 4.88 10.25 -15.04
CA ARG A 107 3.64 10.95 -14.73
C ARG A 107 3.53 11.29 -13.24
N VAL A 108 3.89 10.35 -12.35
CA VAL A 108 3.86 10.60 -10.90
C VAL A 108 4.89 11.67 -10.52
N ARG A 109 6.12 11.61 -11.07
CA ARG A 109 7.13 12.66 -10.87
C ARG A 109 6.61 14.04 -11.25
N MET A 110 6.02 14.15 -12.44
CA MET A 110 5.44 15.40 -12.93
C MET A 110 4.33 15.90 -11.99
N VAL A 111 3.45 15.03 -11.49
CA VAL A 111 2.42 15.44 -10.53
C VAL A 111 3.07 15.90 -9.21
N HIS A 112 4.03 15.15 -8.69
CA HIS A 112 4.69 15.48 -7.43
C HIS A 112 5.44 16.82 -7.47
N SER A 113 6.04 17.20 -8.60
CA SER A 113 6.71 18.50 -8.74
C SER A 113 5.77 19.72 -8.59
N HIS A 114 4.46 19.52 -8.74
CA HIS A 114 3.45 20.56 -8.55
C HIS A 114 2.75 20.50 -7.17
N VAL A 115 2.99 19.45 -6.39
CA VAL A 115 2.42 19.30 -5.05
C VAL A 115 3.34 19.96 -4.04
N VAL A 116 3.10 21.22 -3.79
CA VAL A 116 3.86 22.05 -2.85
C VAL A 116 2.89 22.86 -1.99
N GLY A 117 3.29 23.17 -0.76
CA GLY A 117 2.45 23.97 0.14
C GLY A 117 3.13 24.24 1.47
N THR A 118 2.33 24.76 2.41
CA THR A 118 2.79 25.10 3.75
C THR A 118 1.78 24.60 4.78
N LEU A 119 2.26 23.92 5.80
CA LEU A 119 1.43 23.47 6.92
C LEU A 119 0.96 24.68 7.77
N PRO A 120 -0.08 24.50 8.60
CA PRO A 120 -0.55 25.58 9.50
C PRO A 120 0.51 26.10 10.48
N ASP A 121 1.54 25.29 10.77
CA ASP A 121 2.67 25.66 11.64
C ASP A 121 3.83 26.36 10.90
N GLY A 122 3.67 26.64 9.60
CA GLY A 122 4.64 27.35 8.77
C GLY A 122 5.68 26.46 8.09
N ARG A 123 5.72 25.14 8.33
CA ARG A 123 6.64 24.23 7.62
C ARG A 123 6.21 24.05 6.17
N ALA A 124 7.12 24.30 5.24
CA ALA A 124 6.91 24.02 3.83
C ALA A 124 7.00 22.53 3.54
N TYR A 125 6.21 22.04 2.56
CA TYR A 125 6.30 20.66 2.05
C TYR A 125 6.35 20.64 0.53
N ARG A 126 6.98 19.57 0.00
CA ARG A 126 7.04 19.22 -1.42
C ARG A 126 6.88 17.70 -1.54
N ALA A 127 6.03 17.23 -2.45
CA ALA A 127 5.84 15.79 -2.64
C ALA A 127 6.99 15.13 -3.43
N ASP A 128 7.85 15.92 -4.07
CA ASP A 128 9.08 15.48 -4.74
C ASP A 128 10.33 15.55 -3.83
N ASP A 129 10.15 15.83 -2.53
CA ASP A 129 11.24 15.77 -1.55
C ASP A 129 11.76 14.31 -1.43
N PRO A 130 13.08 14.07 -1.64
CA PRO A 130 13.63 12.72 -1.61
C PRO A 130 13.42 11.99 -0.28
N HIS A 131 13.45 12.71 0.85
CA HIS A 131 13.23 12.12 2.17
C HIS A 131 11.77 11.65 2.33
N LEU A 132 10.79 12.46 1.87
CA LEU A 132 9.38 12.09 1.88
C LEU A 132 9.07 10.95 0.90
N LEU A 133 9.69 10.95 -0.27
CA LEU A 133 9.58 9.84 -1.23
C LEU A 133 10.08 8.54 -0.61
N ASN A 134 11.23 8.57 0.05
CA ASN A 134 11.77 7.41 0.78
C ASN A 134 10.82 6.97 1.91
N TRP A 135 10.28 7.91 2.69
CA TRP A 135 9.35 7.60 3.77
C TRP A 135 8.14 6.81 3.27
N ILE A 136 7.45 7.32 2.25
CA ILE A 136 6.28 6.67 1.65
C ILE A 136 6.65 5.30 1.08
N HIS A 137 7.76 5.21 0.35
CA HIS A 137 8.21 3.97 -0.26
C HIS A 137 8.56 2.91 0.80
N VAL A 138 9.35 3.27 1.80
CA VAL A 138 9.81 2.34 2.84
C VAL A 138 8.65 1.89 3.72
N ALA A 139 7.79 2.81 4.15
CA ALA A 139 6.59 2.46 4.93
C ALA A 139 5.67 1.51 4.15
N GLY A 140 5.44 1.80 2.86
CA GLY A 140 4.68 0.93 1.96
C GLY A 140 5.30 -0.46 1.85
N SER A 141 6.59 -0.53 1.50
CA SER A 141 7.32 -1.77 1.28
C SER A 141 7.36 -2.68 2.51
N ILE A 142 7.60 -2.11 3.70
CA ILE A 142 7.57 -2.86 4.97
C ILE A 142 6.19 -3.51 5.18
N HIS A 143 5.11 -2.75 5.02
CA HIS A 143 3.78 -3.26 5.32
C HIS A 143 3.26 -4.25 4.28
N PHE A 144 3.61 -4.09 2.99
CA PHE A 144 3.31 -5.10 1.97
C PHE A 144 4.03 -6.41 2.26
N LEU A 145 5.32 -6.33 2.55
CA LEU A 145 6.13 -7.50 2.90
C LEU A 145 5.62 -8.19 4.17
N ASP A 146 5.32 -7.44 5.22
CA ASP A 146 4.84 -7.98 6.50
C ASP A 146 3.45 -8.62 6.37
N ALA A 147 2.57 -8.05 5.54
CA ALA A 147 1.29 -8.67 5.21
C ALA A 147 1.50 -9.99 4.46
N TRP A 148 2.39 -10.01 3.47
CA TRP A 148 2.73 -11.22 2.73
C TRP A 148 3.34 -12.29 3.65
N ARG A 149 4.32 -11.95 4.47
CA ARG A 149 4.90 -12.85 5.46
C ARG A 149 3.86 -13.41 6.43
N ARG A 150 2.90 -12.59 6.86
CA ARG A 150 1.88 -13.03 7.82
C ARG A 150 0.82 -13.95 7.21
N PHE A 151 0.39 -13.69 5.97
CA PHE A 151 -0.77 -14.36 5.37
C PHE A 151 -0.46 -15.14 4.09
N GLY A 152 0.73 -14.99 3.53
CA GLY A 152 1.16 -15.64 2.28
C GLY A 152 2.31 -16.62 2.51
N GLU A 153 3.42 -16.15 3.05
CA GLU A 153 4.68 -16.91 3.16
C GLU A 153 5.35 -16.72 4.53
N PRO A 154 4.84 -17.36 5.61
CA PRO A 154 5.37 -17.15 6.96
C PRO A 154 6.83 -17.57 7.15
N GLN A 155 7.33 -18.47 6.28
CA GLN A 155 8.71 -18.98 6.31
C GLN A 155 9.64 -18.26 5.32
N MET A 156 9.25 -17.09 4.83
CA MET A 156 10.07 -16.30 3.91
C MET A 156 11.44 -16.00 4.51
N THR A 157 12.50 -16.32 3.76
CA THR A 157 13.88 -16.15 4.22
C THR A 157 14.26 -14.68 4.36
N MET A 158 15.27 -14.38 5.17
CA MET A 158 15.82 -13.02 5.26
C MET A 158 16.40 -12.58 3.92
N ALA A 159 17.06 -13.49 3.19
CA ALA A 159 17.59 -13.20 1.86
C ALA A 159 16.50 -12.78 0.87
N ASP A 160 15.35 -13.43 0.88
CA ASP A 160 14.20 -13.00 0.05
C ASP A 160 13.62 -11.67 0.52
N GLN A 161 13.61 -11.39 1.83
CA GLN A 161 13.16 -10.09 2.35
C GLN A 161 14.09 -8.97 1.88
N ASP A 162 15.40 -9.15 1.96
CA ASP A 162 16.37 -8.17 1.48
C ASP A 162 16.30 -8.01 -0.04
N ARG A 163 16.15 -9.13 -0.78
CA ARG A 163 15.94 -9.10 -2.23
C ARG A 163 14.69 -8.29 -2.60
N TYR A 164 13.60 -8.41 -1.86
CA TYR A 164 12.40 -7.61 -2.07
C TYR A 164 12.70 -6.11 -2.00
N PHE A 165 13.39 -5.65 -0.94
CA PHE A 165 13.75 -4.23 -0.80
C PHE A 165 14.67 -3.76 -1.92
N ALA A 166 15.67 -4.56 -2.29
CA ALA A 166 16.57 -4.23 -3.39
C ALA A 166 15.84 -4.11 -4.74
N GLU A 167 14.87 -4.99 -5.01
CA GLU A 167 14.07 -4.98 -6.24
C GLU A 167 13.17 -3.74 -6.33
N VAL A 168 12.47 -3.37 -5.25
CA VAL A 168 11.52 -2.25 -5.29
C VAL A 168 12.21 -0.88 -5.14
N ALA A 169 13.44 -0.82 -4.63
CA ALA A 169 14.17 0.43 -4.45
C ALA A 169 14.32 1.23 -5.75
N GLY A 170 14.55 0.54 -6.88
CA GLY A 170 14.67 1.18 -8.18
C GLY A 170 13.44 1.98 -8.61
N ILE A 171 12.25 1.64 -8.10
CA ILE A 171 11.02 2.42 -8.36
C ILE A 171 11.06 3.75 -7.60
N ALA A 172 11.49 3.73 -6.32
CA ALA A 172 11.63 4.94 -5.52
C ALA A 172 12.74 5.86 -6.05
N GLU A 173 13.89 5.28 -6.45
CA GLU A 173 14.99 6.00 -7.09
C GLU A 173 14.51 6.69 -8.38
N ALA A 174 13.76 5.98 -9.22
CA ALA A 174 13.17 6.52 -10.43
C ALA A 174 12.14 7.64 -10.17
N LEU A 175 11.48 7.64 -9.01
CA LEU A 175 10.60 8.72 -8.57
C LEU A 175 11.35 9.94 -8.01
N GLY A 176 12.64 9.82 -7.71
CA GLY A 176 13.48 10.89 -7.16
C GLY A 176 14.00 10.64 -5.74
N GLY A 177 13.73 9.47 -5.17
CA GLY A 177 14.33 9.05 -3.89
C GLY A 177 15.84 8.90 -4.00
N THR A 178 16.56 9.21 -2.93
CA THR A 178 18.01 9.09 -2.84
C THR A 178 18.38 8.18 -1.67
N GLU A 179 19.44 7.40 -1.79
CA GLU A 179 19.89 6.48 -0.74
C GLU A 179 18.79 5.56 -0.23
N VAL A 180 17.95 5.06 -1.14
CA VAL A 180 16.79 4.22 -0.82
C VAL A 180 17.26 2.93 -0.15
N PRO A 181 16.69 2.55 1.02
CA PRO A 181 17.02 1.31 1.71
C PRO A 181 16.80 0.07 0.83
N LYS A 182 17.84 -0.79 0.74
CA LYS A 182 17.85 -2.00 -0.12
C LYS A 182 17.85 -3.31 0.68
N SER A 183 17.64 -3.24 1.99
CA SER A 183 17.50 -4.41 2.86
C SER A 183 16.46 -4.17 3.93
N ARG A 184 15.99 -5.23 4.55
CA ARG A 184 15.04 -5.15 5.67
C ARG A 184 15.60 -4.34 6.84
N SER A 185 16.86 -4.58 7.21
CA SER A 185 17.53 -3.86 8.29
C SER A 185 17.61 -2.37 8.00
N ALA A 186 18.11 -1.99 6.81
CA ALA A 186 18.22 -0.59 6.41
C ALA A 186 16.85 0.11 6.39
N ALA A 187 15.79 -0.59 5.97
CA ALA A 187 14.43 -0.05 5.97
C ALA A 187 13.91 0.19 7.41
N GLU A 188 14.19 -0.73 8.34
CA GLU A 188 13.82 -0.59 9.75
C GLU A 188 14.61 0.54 10.44
N GLU A 189 15.90 0.67 10.15
CA GLU A 189 16.76 1.77 10.61
C GLU A 189 16.26 3.13 10.10
N PHE A 190 15.91 3.21 8.82
CA PHE A 190 15.32 4.42 8.24
C PHE A 190 14.01 4.81 8.95
N VAL A 191 13.10 3.86 9.17
CA VAL A 191 11.86 4.12 9.93
C VAL A 191 12.16 4.57 11.35
N ALA A 192 13.15 4.00 12.01
CA ALA A 192 13.55 4.40 13.36
C ALA A 192 14.08 5.86 13.38
N ALA A 193 14.85 6.27 12.39
CA ALA A 193 15.34 7.64 12.25
C ALA A 193 14.21 8.66 12.02
N VAL A 194 13.26 8.34 11.14
CA VAL A 194 12.11 9.23 10.82
C VAL A 194 11.12 9.37 11.99
N ARG A 195 11.12 8.46 12.96
CA ARG A 195 10.12 8.47 14.06
C ARG A 195 10.02 9.77 14.85
N SER A 196 11.09 10.52 14.97
CA SER A 196 11.09 11.84 15.64
C SER A 196 10.35 12.93 14.87
N GLU A 197 10.14 12.73 13.58
CA GLU A 197 9.43 13.65 12.68
C GLU A 197 7.91 13.40 12.67
N LEU A 198 7.48 12.20 13.13
CA LEU A 198 6.09 11.79 13.08
C LEU A 198 5.25 12.51 14.15
N GLN A 199 4.04 12.87 13.77
CA GLN A 199 3.13 13.64 14.61
C GLN A 199 1.69 13.17 14.46
N THR A 200 0.86 13.51 15.43
CA THR A 200 -0.59 13.26 15.40
C THR A 200 -1.33 14.56 15.76
N ASP A 201 -2.04 15.08 14.81
CA ASP A 201 -2.89 16.25 14.92
C ASP A 201 -4.36 15.94 14.57
N ASP A 202 -5.19 16.95 14.42
CA ASP A 202 -6.59 16.78 14.03
C ASP A 202 -6.74 16.25 12.60
N ARG A 203 -5.87 16.65 11.66
CA ARG A 203 -5.87 16.12 10.29
C ARG A 203 -5.52 14.64 10.28
N THR A 204 -4.52 14.21 11.07
CA THR A 204 -4.14 12.80 11.22
C THR A 204 -5.31 11.97 11.76
N ARG A 205 -6.02 12.47 12.77
CA ARG A 205 -7.20 11.80 13.35
C ARG A 205 -8.33 11.71 12.33
N GLN A 206 -8.62 12.79 11.62
CA GLN A 206 -9.63 12.81 10.56
C GLN A 206 -9.27 11.85 9.44
N PHE A 207 -8.00 11.84 8.99
CA PHE A 207 -7.54 10.92 7.95
C PHE A 207 -7.70 9.45 8.36
N ARG A 208 -7.26 9.10 9.59
CA ARG A 208 -7.48 7.76 10.15
C ARG A 208 -8.95 7.37 10.10
N ASP A 209 -9.84 8.25 10.54
CA ASP A 209 -11.27 7.98 10.59
C ASP A 209 -11.88 7.86 9.19
N LEU A 210 -11.44 8.67 8.23
CA LEU A 210 -11.81 8.54 6.82
C LEU A 210 -11.43 7.15 6.28
N VAL A 211 -10.25 6.66 6.58
CA VAL A 211 -9.79 5.34 6.12
C VAL A 211 -10.54 4.21 6.81
N LEU A 212 -10.58 4.20 8.15
CA LEU A 212 -11.10 3.07 8.92
C LEU A 212 -12.64 3.00 8.95
N LYS A 213 -13.32 4.13 8.80
CA LYS A 213 -14.80 4.22 8.79
C LYS A 213 -15.38 4.33 7.38
N ALA A 214 -14.55 4.20 6.34
CA ALA A 214 -15.02 4.22 4.95
C ALA A 214 -16.16 3.21 4.76
N PRO A 215 -17.29 3.60 4.17
CA PRO A 215 -18.39 2.68 3.94
C PRO A 215 -18.01 1.61 2.93
N ALA A 216 -18.50 0.40 3.11
CA ALA A 216 -18.36 -0.63 2.10
C ALA A 216 -19.16 -0.24 0.84
N ALA A 217 -18.58 -0.49 -0.34
CA ALA A 217 -19.24 -0.19 -1.61
C ALA A 217 -20.60 -0.90 -1.76
N ARG A 218 -20.75 -2.05 -1.11
CA ARG A 218 -21.98 -2.83 -1.01
C ARG A 218 -22.11 -3.42 0.39
N LYS A 219 -23.33 -3.50 0.92
CA LYS A 219 -23.60 -4.09 2.24
C LYS A 219 -23.04 -5.51 2.39
N SER A 220 -23.07 -6.31 1.32
CA SER A 220 -22.51 -7.68 1.30
C SER A 220 -20.98 -7.75 1.42
N GLU A 221 -20.27 -6.65 1.20
CA GLU A 221 -18.82 -6.56 1.30
C GLU A 221 -18.36 -6.07 2.69
N ALA A 222 -19.27 -5.52 3.48
CA ALA A 222 -18.96 -4.93 4.78
C ALA A 222 -18.21 -5.89 5.75
N PRO A 223 -18.56 -7.19 5.86
CA PRO A 223 -17.82 -8.10 6.74
C PRO A 223 -16.38 -8.31 6.31
N VAL A 224 -16.13 -8.46 4.99
CA VAL A 224 -14.79 -8.63 4.45
C VAL A 224 -13.97 -7.35 4.61
N GLN A 225 -14.57 -6.19 4.36
CA GLN A 225 -13.92 -4.90 4.58
C GLN A 225 -13.56 -4.71 6.05
N ALA A 226 -14.47 -4.98 6.98
CA ALA A 226 -14.18 -4.88 8.41
C ALA A 226 -13.03 -5.82 8.84
N LEU A 227 -13.00 -7.03 8.29
CA LEU A 227 -11.91 -7.97 8.52
C LEU A 227 -10.57 -7.43 8.03
N VAL A 228 -10.51 -6.88 6.81
CA VAL A 228 -9.30 -6.30 6.23
C VAL A 228 -8.83 -5.10 7.05
N MET A 229 -9.74 -4.22 7.49
CA MET A 229 -9.41 -3.09 8.36
C MET A 229 -8.83 -3.56 9.71
N ALA A 230 -9.46 -4.55 10.34
CA ALA A 230 -8.97 -5.11 11.59
C ALA A 230 -7.59 -5.77 11.43
N ALA A 231 -7.37 -6.49 10.32
CA ALA A 231 -6.09 -7.10 10.00
C ALA A 231 -4.99 -6.05 9.73
N ALA A 232 -5.33 -4.95 9.08
CA ALA A 232 -4.42 -3.83 8.84
C ALA A 232 -4.01 -3.16 10.17
N VAL A 233 -4.96 -2.90 11.06
CA VAL A 233 -4.64 -2.34 12.39
C VAL A 233 -3.80 -3.32 13.21
N ASP A 234 -4.06 -4.64 13.16
CA ASP A 234 -3.21 -5.64 13.84
C ASP A 234 -1.80 -5.73 13.22
N LEU A 235 -1.66 -5.46 11.93
CA LEU A 235 -0.38 -5.46 11.22
C LEU A 235 0.52 -4.28 11.63
N MET A 236 -0.07 -3.11 11.89
CA MET A 236 0.68 -1.90 12.24
C MET A 236 1.60 -2.12 13.44
N PRO A 237 2.79 -1.50 13.48
CA PRO A 237 3.66 -1.52 14.65
C PRO A 237 2.97 -0.86 15.87
N ALA A 238 3.34 -1.33 17.07
CA ALA A 238 2.69 -0.89 18.31
C ALA A 238 2.77 0.64 18.51
N TRP A 239 3.90 1.24 18.16
CA TRP A 239 4.10 2.68 18.27
C TRP A 239 3.16 3.48 17.34
N ALA A 240 2.96 3.03 16.11
CA ALA A 240 2.07 3.69 15.16
C ALA A 240 0.60 3.58 15.58
N ARG A 241 0.18 2.41 16.10
CA ARG A 241 -1.14 2.26 16.72
C ARG A 241 -1.34 3.22 17.88
N ALA A 242 -0.35 3.33 18.77
CA ALA A 242 -0.40 4.23 19.91
C ALA A 242 -0.55 5.69 19.47
N MET A 243 0.20 6.13 18.48
CA MET A 243 0.09 7.48 17.91
C MET A 243 -1.31 7.75 17.34
N HIS A 244 -1.94 6.77 16.69
CA HIS A 244 -3.32 6.89 16.21
C HIS A 244 -4.40 6.72 17.29
N GLY A 245 -4.04 6.40 18.53
CA GLY A 245 -5.00 6.04 19.58
C GLY A 245 -5.75 4.75 19.31
N LEU A 246 -5.20 3.86 18.47
CA LEU A 246 -5.80 2.59 18.10
C LEU A 246 -5.37 1.50 19.07
N ARG A 247 -6.36 0.80 19.63
CA ARG A 247 -6.12 -0.39 20.44
C ARG A 247 -6.06 -1.63 19.57
N ARG A 248 -5.24 -2.60 19.97
CA ARG A 248 -5.29 -3.93 19.36
C ARG A 248 -6.67 -4.52 19.62
N PRO A 249 -7.37 -5.08 18.62
CA PRO A 249 -8.68 -5.70 18.84
C PRO A 249 -8.56 -6.82 19.89
N PRO A 250 -9.25 -6.75 21.04
CA PRO A 250 -8.87 -7.53 22.23
C PRO A 250 -9.14 -9.04 22.17
N LEU A 251 -10.16 -9.48 21.44
CA LEU A 251 -10.55 -10.90 21.36
C LEU A 251 -10.31 -11.54 19.99
N SER A 252 -9.82 -10.77 19.05
CA SER A 252 -9.93 -11.11 17.64
C SER A 252 -8.59 -11.39 16.98
N THR A 253 -7.46 -11.17 17.63
CA THR A 253 -6.18 -11.30 16.93
C THR A 253 -5.99 -12.69 16.30
N PRO A 254 -6.18 -13.82 16.98
CA PRO A 254 -6.15 -15.13 16.33
C PRO A 254 -7.31 -15.34 15.35
N ALA A 255 -8.53 -14.93 15.72
CA ALA A 255 -9.70 -15.10 14.87
C ALA A 255 -9.63 -14.23 13.61
N VAL A 256 -9.22 -12.96 13.73
CA VAL A 256 -8.97 -12.05 12.60
C VAL A 256 -7.89 -12.63 11.69
N ARG A 257 -6.80 -13.12 12.25
CA ARG A 257 -5.71 -13.73 11.46
C ARG A 257 -6.17 -14.97 10.72
N LEU A 258 -6.91 -15.88 11.38
CA LEU A 258 -7.44 -17.09 10.75
C LEU A 258 -8.48 -16.76 9.66
N ALA A 259 -9.38 -15.83 9.92
CA ALA A 259 -10.37 -15.40 8.93
C ALA A 259 -9.71 -14.70 7.73
N THR A 260 -8.71 -13.83 7.97
CA THR A 260 -7.93 -13.18 6.90
C THR A 260 -7.15 -14.22 6.09
N LEU A 261 -6.55 -15.21 6.74
CA LEU A 261 -5.86 -16.32 6.07
C LEU A 261 -6.84 -17.14 5.21
N GLY A 262 -8.04 -17.42 5.72
CA GLY A 262 -9.10 -18.09 4.97
C GLY A 262 -9.52 -17.30 3.74
N THR A 263 -9.74 -16.00 3.88
CA THR A 263 -10.06 -15.09 2.77
C THR A 263 -8.95 -15.07 1.72
N ALA A 264 -7.70 -14.92 2.15
CA ALA A 264 -6.54 -14.92 1.26
C ALA A 264 -6.41 -16.26 0.49
N ARG A 265 -6.60 -17.39 1.17
CA ARG A 265 -6.59 -18.71 0.52
C ARG A 265 -7.71 -18.87 -0.52
N THR A 266 -8.92 -18.39 -0.18
CA THR A 266 -10.08 -18.44 -1.08
C THR A 266 -9.83 -17.60 -2.34
N LEU A 267 -9.31 -16.38 -2.18
CA LEU A 267 -9.02 -15.51 -3.31
C LEU A 267 -7.84 -16.07 -4.14
N ARG A 268 -6.77 -16.56 -3.53
CA ARG A 268 -5.67 -17.23 -4.25
C ARG A 268 -6.19 -18.40 -5.09
N TRP A 269 -7.04 -19.24 -4.50
CA TRP A 269 -7.70 -20.31 -5.24
C TRP A 269 -8.54 -19.75 -6.40
N ALA A 270 -9.27 -18.68 -6.21
CA ALA A 270 -10.07 -18.07 -7.27
C ALA A 270 -9.18 -17.55 -8.43
N PHE A 271 -8.02 -17.01 -8.14
CA PHE A 271 -7.09 -16.49 -9.16
C PHE A 271 -6.15 -17.54 -9.78
N SER A 272 -5.93 -18.70 -9.13
CA SER A 272 -4.99 -19.73 -9.63
C SER A 272 -5.46 -20.51 -10.86
N GLY A 273 -6.66 -20.29 -11.38
CA GLY A 273 -7.24 -21.00 -12.53
C GLY A 273 -7.60 -20.13 -13.73
N GLY A 274 -7.12 -18.90 -13.77
CA GLY A 274 -7.16 -18.09 -14.97
C GLY A 274 -5.97 -18.41 -15.89
N PRO A 275 -6.00 -18.10 -17.19
CA PRO A 275 -4.82 -18.15 -18.03
C PRO A 275 -3.72 -17.27 -17.39
N ARG A 276 -2.51 -17.83 -17.33
CA ARG A 276 -1.31 -17.16 -16.84
C ARG A 276 -0.94 -16.00 -17.74
#